data_f8739c64c209813d09af6611378e4dda
#
_entry.id   f8739c64c209813d09af6611378e4dda
#
_cell.length_a   1.000
_cell.length_b   1.000
_cell.length_c   1.000
_cell.angle_alpha   90.00
_cell.angle_beta   90.00
_cell.angle_gamma   90.00
#
_symmetry.space_group_name_H-M   'P 1'
#
loop_
_entity.id
_entity.type
_entity.pdbx_description
1 polymer ?
#
loop_
_entity_poly.entity_id
_entity_poly.type
_entity_poly.pdbx_seq_one_letter_code
_entity_poly.pdbx_strand_id
1 'polypeptide(L)'
;MLGILYLLFFLAGGVFLTRMLLPRRKPVLRFYLGLSLGLFLMMWLPVLWAYAVRFSYTAHALAAGSLAALCALGWLCRDKTAPAPMDERQKKLLLALAVMVIPLGAVSGYLQYTHSIRLAADGSYHVGQSTYGDLSLHLAICTSIINAKFPLENSLMLGATMAYPYLSDSVASTFYLLGTPLNTAMALTGTLMMLLTYAGYGLLADQLCRRKGARWLAFFLLFLNGGLGFFFTLSGRVEDGVTTTFWDNLRTVMQGYYKTPTNQPDPNNLRWSNIVVDLLIPQRGLLGGWTMLMPCLNLLLPPLFRGEKHETRALVLLGVMAGGLPLLHTHSYLALVLLSLGSCLYCVFRDGDKAGRWQRFRPWLLYAAIAAALSLPQLLCFTFVQATESNHFLRFQFNWCNNRGGNGLVDPYFFFYIKNVGFPYLLILLALLKRKPRELEAPGAAEEAAAVRQYRLIACGAFLIYGIAEFIIFQPNEYDNNKLLYVWFALCLPMAADYAVEIWQRLKGLAGRRVIAGLFLFCCFF
;
A
#
# COMPACT_ATOMS: atom_id res chain seq x y z
N MET A 1 -20.83 16.25 12.09
CA MET A 1 -21.21 15.19 13.06
C MET A 1 -21.84 13.97 12.38
N LEU A 2 -22.79 14.17 11.45
CA LEU A 2 -23.45 13.05 10.75
C LEU A 2 -22.48 12.14 9.96
N GLY A 3 -21.49 12.70 9.26
CA GLY A 3 -20.48 11.91 8.56
C GLY A 3 -19.65 10.99 9.45
N ILE A 4 -19.35 11.43 10.68
CA ILE A 4 -18.64 10.58 11.66
C ILE A 4 -19.52 9.44 12.13
N LEU A 5 -20.80 9.69 12.42
CA LEU A 5 -21.74 8.64 12.82
C LEU A 5 -21.93 7.61 11.70
N TYR A 6 -22.00 8.08 10.45
CA TYR A 6 -22.09 7.22 9.28
C TYR A 6 -20.85 6.33 9.13
N LEU A 7 -19.66 6.92 9.27
CA LEU A 7 -18.40 6.17 9.28
C LEU A 7 -18.39 5.11 10.38
N LEU A 8 -18.69 5.49 11.62
CA LEU A 8 -18.69 4.57 12.76
C LEU A 8 -19.67 3.41 12.56
N PHE A 9 -20.85 3.68 11.97
CA PHE A 9 -21.82 2.65 11.62
C PHE A 9 -21.24 1.62 10.64
N PHE A 10 -20.56 2.09 9.58
CA PHE A 10 -19.92 1.20 8.61
C PHE A 10 -18.74 0.42 9.20
N LEU A 11 -17.90 1.07 9.98
CA LEU A 11 -16.78 0.40 10.65
C LEU A 11 -17.26 -0.66 11.65
N ALA A 12 -18.31 -0.36 12.44
CA ALA A 12 -18.93 -1.31 13.35
C ALA A 12 -19.55 -2.50 12.60
N GLY A 13 -20.24 -2.25 11.49
CA GLY A 13 -20.80 -3.28 10.62
C GLY A 13 -19.71 -4.20 10.05
N GLY A 14 -18.59 -3.64 9.57
CA GLY A 14 -17.46 -4.43 9.09
C GLY A 14 -16.81 -5.28 10.18
N VAL A 15 -16.63 -4.73 11.40
CA VAL A 15 -16.14 -5.48 12.56
C VAL A 15 -17.10 -6.59 12.95
N PHE A 16 -18.41 -6.33 12.94
CA PHE A 16 -19.44 -7.35 13.17
C PHE A 16 -19.34 -8.48 12.13
N LEU A 17 -19.30 -8.15 10.85
CA LEU A 17 -19.22 -9.13 9.76
C LEU A 17 -17.97 -10.01 9.88
N THR A 18 -16.79 -9.44 10.12
CA THR A 18 -15.57 -10.23 10.28
C THR A 18 -15.58 -11.10 11.53
N ARG A 19 -16.23 -10.65 12.61
CA ARG A 19 -16.44 -11.47 13.80
C ARG A 19 -17.33 -12.69 13.52
N MET A 20 -18.36 -12.54 12.68
CA MET A 20 -19.29 -13.63 12.31
C MET A 20 -18.66 -14.59 11.31
N LEU A 21 -17.89 -14.08 10.35
CA LEU A 21 -17.38 -14.87 9.24
C LEU A 21 -16.00 -15.48 9.51
N LEU A 22 -15.15 -14.84 10.32
CA LEU A 22 -13.76 -15.24 10.57
C LEU A 22 -13.44 -15.34 12.08
N PRO A 23 -14.23 -16.07 12.91
CA PRO A 23 -14.03 -16.09 14.35
C PRO A 23 -12.67 -16.69 14.77
N ARG A 24 -12.13 -17.60 13.97
CA ARG A 24 -10.84 -18.27 14.24
C ARG A 24 -9.62 -17.37 14.06
N ARG A 25 -9.77 -16.24 13.33
CA ARG A 25 -8.67 -15.28 13.17
C ARG A 25 -8.35 -14.60 14.48
N LYS A 26 -7.06 -14.34 14.70
CA LYS A 26 -6.57 -13.61 15.89
C LYS A 26 -7.28 -12.27 16.03
N PRO A 27 -7.64 -11.87 17.25
CA PRO A 27 -8.57 -10.74 17.47
C PRO A 27 -8.06 -9.41 16.91
N VAL A 28 -6.77 -9.09 17.02
CA VAL A 28 -6.21 -7.84 16.48
C VAL A 28 -6.30 -7.81 14.95
N LEU A 29 -5.92 -8.90 14.29
CA LEU A 29 -6.05 -9.01 12.83
C LEU A 29 -7.52 -8.96 12.39
N ARG A 30 -8.41 -9.69 13.08
CA ARG A 30 -9.84 -9.71 12.77
C ARG A 30 -10.48 -8.33 12.92
N PHE A 31 -10.12 -7.59 13.96
CA PHE A 31 -10.58 -6.21 14.16
C PHE A 31 -10.11 -5.29 13.04
N TYR A 32 -8.82 -5.36 12.68
CA TYR A 32 -8.26 -4.62 11.55
C TYR A 32 -8.97 -4.94 10.22
N LEU A 33 -9.18 -6.22 9.92
CA LEU A 33 -9.92 -6.65 8.72
C LEU A 33 -11.35 -6.13 8.74
N GLY A 34 -11.96 -6.05 9.92
CA GLY A 34 -13.30 -5.49 10.11
C GLY A 34 -13.37 -3.99 9.80
N LEU A 35 -12.43 -3.21 10.31
CA LEU A 35 -12.35 -1.79 9.99
C LEU A 35 -12.13 -1.56 8.48
N SER A 36 -11.24 -2.34 7.87
CA SER A 36 -10.97 -2.27 6.43
C SER A 36 -12.20 -2.66 5.60
N LEU A 37 -12.91 -3.73 5.99
CA LEU A 37 -14.16 -4.14 5.32
C LEU A 37 -15.25 -3.09 5.48
N GLY A 38 -15.40 -2.49 6.66
CA GLY A 38 -16.36 -1.41 6.89
C GLY A 38 -16.09 -0.21 5.97
N LEU A 39 -14.84 0.23 5.89
CA LEU A 39 -14.46 1.31 4.99
C LEU A 39 -14.67 0.93 3.50
N PHE A 40 -14.33 -0.31 3.11
CA PHE A 40 -14.57 -0.84 1.77
C PHE A 40 -16.07 -0.78 1.40
N LEU A 41 -16.94 -1.22 2.31
CA LEU A 41 -18.39 -1.17 2.09
C LEU A 41 -18.92 0.27 2.06
N MET A 42 -18.34 1.19 2.83
CA MET A 42 -18.65 2.61 2.80
C MET A 42 -18.24 3.27 1.47
N MET A 43 -17.17 2.81 0.84
CA MET A 43 -16.75 3.26 -0.50
C MET A 43 -17.72 2.76 -1.58
N TRP A 44 -18.06 1.47 -1.53
CA TRP A 44 -18.79 0.81 -2.60
C TRP A 44 -20.31 0.97 -2.55
N LEU A 45 -20.94 0.79 -1.40
CA LEU A 45 -22.41 0.72 -1.33
C LEU A 45 -23.10 2.01 -1.76
N PRO A 46 -22.67 3.23 -1.35
CA PRO A 46 -23.28 4.46 -1.84
C PRO A 46 -23.11 4.65 -3.35
N VAL A 47 -21.96 4.26 -3.90
CA VAL A 47 -21.68 4.33 -5.33
C VAL A 47 -22.55 3.36 -6.12
N LEU A 48 -22.72 2.13 -5.66
CA LEU A 48 -23.61 1.16 -6.29
C LEU A 48 -25.08 1.66 -6.33
N TRP A 49 -25.55 2.24 -5.24
CA TRP A 49 -26.90 2.84 -5.21
C TRP A 49 -26.99 4.13 -6.05
N ALA A 50 -25.89 4.83 -6.27
CA ALA A 50 -25.89 6.03 -7.09
C ALA A 50 -26.25 5.78 -8.57
N TYR A 51 -26.05 4.56 -9.07
CA TYR A 51 -26.54 4.18 -10.39
C TYR A 51 -28.08 4.23 -10.51
N ALA A 52 -28.81 4.01 -9.40
CA ALA A 52 -30.26 4.06 -9.38
C ALA A 52 -30.81 5.43 -8.94
N VAL A 53 -30.22 6.04 -7.90
CA VAL A 53 -30.80 7.20 -7.21
C VAL A 53 -29.85 8.38 -7.04
N ARG A 54 -28.82 8.48 -7.88
CA ARG A 54 -27.74 9.47 -7.81
C ARG A 54 -26.96 9.36 -6.48
N PHE A 55 -25.76 9.99 -6.41
CA PHE A 55 -24.97 10.04 -5.18
C PHE A 55 -25.55 11.07 -4.20
N SER A 56 -26.58 10.68 -3.48
CA SER A 56 -27.46 11.52 -2.70
C SER A 56 -27.68 10.97 -1.28
N TYR A 57 -28.37 11.69 -0.43
CA TYR A 57 -28.80 11.19 0.90
C TYR A 57 -29.58 9.87 0.78
N THR A 58 -30.41 9.71 -0.26
CA THR A 58 -31.14 8.46 -0.52
C THR A 58 -30.20 7.30 -0.78
N ALA A 59 -29.15 7.48 -1.63
CA ALA A 59 -28.14 6.45 -1.86
C ALA A 59 -27.43 6.04 -0.57
N HIS A 60 -27.13 7.00 0.30
CA HIS A 60 -26.46 6.74 1.58
C HIS A 60 -27.39 6.03 2.59
N ALA A 61 -28.66 6.36 2.62
CA ALA A 61 -29.65 5.65 3.42
C ALA A 61 -29.82 4.19 2.95
N LEU A 62 -29.94 3.97 1.64
CA LEU A 62 -30.00 2.64 1.04
C LEU A 62 -28.71 1.84 1.28
N ALA A 63 -27.55 2.48 1.23
CA ALA A 63 -26.26 1.87 1.55
C ALA A 63 -26.20 1.43 3.03
N ALA A 64 -26.71 2.25 3.95
CA ALA A 64 -26.82 1.87 5.36
C ALA A 64 -27.78 0.69 5.56
N GLY A 65 -28.93 0.68 4.89
CA GLY A 65 -29.86 -0.45 4.86
C GLY A 65 -29.23 -1.72 4.29
N SER A 66 -28.42 -1.60 3.22
CA SER A 66 -27.67 -2.71 2.63
C SER A 66 -26.64 -3.28 3.59
N LEU A 67 -25.93 -2.42 4.34
CA LEU A 67 -25.00 -2.89 5.38
C LEU A 67 -25.75 -3.65 6.48
N ALA A 68 -26.90 -3.15 6.94
CA ALA A 68 -27.72 -3.84 7.93
C ALA A 68 -28.19 -5.22 7.43
N ALA A 69 -28.63 -5.31 6.16
CA ALA A 69 -28.99 -6.58 5.53
C ALA A 69 -27.77 -7.54 5.43
N LEU A 70 -26.59 -7.05 5.05
CA LEU A 70 -25.37 -7.84 5.04
C LEU A 70 -24.99 -8.34 6.44
N CYS A 71 -25.19 -7.53 7.48
CA CYS A 71 -24.98 -7.93 8.87
C CYS A 71 -25.97 -9.03 9.29
N ALA A 72 -27.24 -8.92 8.91
CA ALA A 72 -28.24 -9.96 9.16
C ALA A 72 -27.88 -11.28 8.44
N LEU A 73 -27.49 -11.21 7.17
CA LEU A 73 -27.01 -12.38 6.42
C LEU A 73 -25.75 -12.96 7.06
N GLY A 74 -24.80 -12.12 7.46
CA GLY A 74 -23.59 -12.54 8.17
C GLY A 74 -23.91 -13.27 9.47
N TRP A 75 -24.93 -12.84 10.20
CA TRP A 75 -25.42 -13.54 11.40
C TRP A 75 -26.04 -14.89 11.06
N LEU A 76 -26.87 -14.98 10.02
CA LEU A 76 -27.47 -16.24 9.58
C LEU A 76 -26.41 -17.25 9.11
N CYS A 77 -25.41 -16.77 8.36
CA CYS A 77 -24.32 -17.59 7.81
C CYS A 77 -23.11 -17.69 8.75
N ARG A 78 -23.21 -17.28 10.02
CA ARG A 78 -22.08 -17.21 10.94
C ARG A 78 -21.38 -18.53 11.13
N ASP A 79 -20.09 -18.50 11.35
CA ASP A 79 -19.34 -19.62 11.88
C ASP A 79 -19.63 -19.71 13.38
N LYS A 80 -20.18 -20.86 13.82
CA LYS A 80 -20.55 -21.09 15.22
C LYS A 80 -19.36 -21.35 16.13
N THR A 81 -18.13 -21.39 15.58
CA THR A 81 -16.91 -21.54 16.38
C THR A 81 -16.73 -20.33 17.32
N ALA A 82 -16.34 -20.59 18.56
CA ALA A 82 -16.03 -19.52 19.50
C ALA A 82 -14.92 -18.61 18.96
N PRO A 83 -15.08 -17.28 19.06
CA PRO A 83 -14.04 -16.35 18.61
C PRO A 83 -12.74 -16.55 19.38
N ALA A 84 -11.60 -16.46 18.66
CA ALA A 84 -10.29 -16.51 19.29
C ALA A 84 -10.18 -15.43 20.38
N PRO A 85 -9.68 -15.77 21.59
CA PRO A 85 -9.59 -14.85 22.72
C PRO A 85 -8.45 -13.84 22.55
N MET A 86 -8.55 -12.73 23.29
CA MET A 86 -7.48 -11.74 23.43
C MET A 86 -6.45 -12.24 24.48
N ASP A 87 -5.40 -12.89 24.02
CA ASP A 87 -4.29 -13.34 24.86
C ASP A 87 -3.23 -12.25 25.09
N GLU A 88 -2.27 -12.50 25.95
CA GLU A 88 -1.18 -11.56 26.27
C GLU A 88 -0.31 -11.23 25.04
N ARG A 89 -0.14 -12.16 24.11
CA ARG A 89 0.58 -11.91 22.86
C ARG A 89 -0.18 -10.91 22.00
N GLN A 90 -1.50 -11.01 21.92
CA GLN A 90 -2.34 -10.07 21.17
C GLN A 90 -2.38 -8.70 21.81
N LYS A 91 -2.39 -8.60 23.14
CA LYS A 91 -2.28 -7.31 23.85
C LYS A 91 -0.95 -6.62 23.57
N LYS A 92 0.18 -7.37 23.64
CA LYS A 92 1.51 -6.86 23.29
C LYS A 92 1.61 -6.44 21.82
N LEU A 93 0.96 -7.19 20.91
CA LEU A 93 0.89 -6.82 19.50
C LEU A 93 0.10 -5.52 19.30
N LEU A 94 -1.06 -5.39 19.96
CA LEU A 94 -1.86 -4.15 19.89
C LEU A 94 -1.08 -2.93 20.41
N LEU A 95 -0.37 -3.08 21.54
CA LEU A 95 0.49 -2.03 22.06
C LEU A 95 1.63 -1.67 21.08
N ALA A 96 2.28 -2.67 20.51
CA ALA A 96 3.34 -2.46 19.52
C ALA A 96 2.83 -1.73 18.28
N LEU A 97 1.64 -2.11 17.77
CA LEU A 97 0.98 -1.41 16.67
C LEU A 97 0.62 0.03 17.05
N ALA A 98 0.09 0.24 18.25
CA ALA A 98 -0.24 1.60 18.73
C ALA A 98 1.01 2.50 18.74
N VAL A 99 2.14 2.00 19.24
CA VAL A 99 3.42 2.74 19.28
C VAL A 99 3.97 3.03 17.88
N MET A 100 3.76 2.16 16.90
CA MET A 100 4.17 2.40 15.51
C MET A 100 3.21 3.35 14.77
N VAL A 101 1.91 3.10 14.89
CA VAL A 101 0.87 3.69 14.04
C VAL A 101 0.44 5.07 14.54
N ILE A 102 0.30 5.26 15.85
CA ILE A 102 -0.25 6.52 16.39
C ILE A 102 0.68 7.71 16.12
N PRO A 103 2.01 7.65 16.42
CA PRO A 103 2.88 8.79 16.16
C PRO A 103 2.97 9.12 14.67
N LEU A 104 3.15 8.10 13.82
CA LEU A 104 3.23 8.31 12.37
C LEU A 104 1.88 8.77 11.80
N GLY A 105 0.77 8.27 12.35
CA GLY A 105 -0.58 8.70 12.02
C GLY A 105 -0.84 10.16 12.42
N ALA A 106 -0.33 10.62 13.57
CA ALA A 106 -0.44 12.00 13.99
C ALA A 106 0.33 12.95 13.06
N VAL A 107 1.57 12.58 12.70
CA VAL A 107 2.37 13.32 11.71
C VAL A 107 1.65 13.35 10.37
N SER A 108 1.15 12.21 9.89
CA SER A 108 0.42 12.15 8.62
C SER A 108 -0.89 12.94 8.65
N GLY A 109 -1.60 12.91 9.78
CA GLY A 109 -2.80 13.73 9.97
C GLY A 109 -2.51 15.24 9.92
N TYR A 110 -1.41 15.65 10.55
CA TYR A 110 -0.93 17.03 10.46
C TYR A 110 -0.57 17.39 9.01
N LEU A 111 0.15 16.51 8.29
CA LEU A 111 0.50 16.73 6.89
C LEU A 111 -0.75 16.75 5.99
N GLN A 112 -1.71 15.85 6.19
CA GLN A 112 -3.00 15.86 5.47
C GLN A 112 -3.75 17.19 5.68
N TYR A 113 -3.76 17.70 6.91
CA TYR A 113 -4.40 18.97 7.22
C TYR A 113 -3.69 20.17 6.61
N THR A 114 -2.35 20.20 6.61
CA THR A 114 -1.53 21.33 6.17
C THR A 114 -1.21 21.33 4.67
N HIS A 115 -1.23 20.14 4.02
CA HIS A 115 -0.81 19.98 2.61
C HIS A 115 -1.97 19.70 1.65
N SER A 116 -3.19 19.40 2.15
CA SER A 116 -4.36 19.30 1.26
C SER A 116 -4.90 20.70 0.92
N ILE A 117 -5.91 21.16 1.64
CA ILE A 117 -6.45 22.52 1.46
C ILE A 117 -6.31 23.25 2.78
N ARG A 118 -5.45 24.24 2.84
CA ARG A 118 -5.26 25.07 4.02
C ARG A 118 -5.84 26.46 3.78
N LEU A 119 -6.74 26.89 4.63
CA LEU A 119 -7.20 28.27 4.66
C LEU A 119 -6.13 29.13 5.35
N ALA A 120 -5.60 30.13 4.65
CA ALA A 120 -4.67 31.09 5.21
C ALA A 120 -5.41 32.24 5.93
N ALA A 121 -4.67 33.03 6.73
CA ALA A 121 -5.25 34.13 7.51
C ALA A 121 -5.88 35.24 6.65
N ASP A 122 -5.45 35.41 5.41
CA ASP A 122 -5.98 36.33 4.44
C ASP A 122 -7.24 35.83 3.71
N GLY A 123 -7.72 34.62 4.04
CA GLY A 123 -8.86 33.98 3.39
C GLY A 123 -8.53 33.21 2.11
N SER A 124 -7.28 33.20 1.67
CA SER A 124 -6.85 32.40 0.51
C SER A 124 -6.67 30.93 0.85
N TYR A 125 -6.78 30.05 -0.17
CA TYR A 125 -6.51 28.62 -0.04
C TYR A 125 -5.11 28.28 -0.53
N HIS A 126 -4.37 27.57 0.28
CA HIS A 126 -3.03 27.11 -0.01
C HIS A 126 -2.95 25.59 -0.06
N VAL A 127 -2.05 25.07 -0.89
CA VAL A 127 -1.78 23.66 -1.09
C VAL A 127 -0.32 23.39 -0.77
N GLY A 128 -0.03 22.26 -0.14
CA GLY A 128 1.34 21.85 0.13
C GLY A 128 2.08 21.44 -1.14
N GLN A 129 3.40 21.50 -1.07
CA GLN A 129 4.31 21.38 -2.20
C GLN A 129 4.14 20.07 -3.00
N SER A 130 3.97 18.90 -2.33
CA SER A 130 3.84 17.62 -3.02
C SER A 130 2.42 17.32 -3.52
N THR A 131 1.40 18.04 -3.04
CA THR A 131 -0.01 17.75 -3.35
C THR A 131 -0.57 18.58 -4.49
N TYR A 132 0.10 19.64 -4.93
CA TYR A 132 -0.43 20.60 -5.90
C TYR A 132 -0.81 19.97 -7.25
N GLY A 133 -0.09 18.93 -7.69
CA GLY A 133 -0.29 18.33 -9.01
C GLY A 133 -1.63 17.59 -9.15
N ASP A 134 -1.95 16.73 -8.19
CA ASP A 134 -3.12 15.85 -8.26
C ASP A 134 -4.33 16.39 -7.51
N LEU A 135 -4.13 17.34 -6.59
CA LEU A 135 -5.19 17.79 -5.69
C LEU A 135 -6.38 18.40 -6.42
N SER A 136 -6.16 19.17 -7.48
CA SER A 136 -7.23 19.79 -8.28
C SER A 136 -8.19 18.74 -8.86
N LEU A 137 -7.67 17.62 -9.36
CA LEU A 137 -8.45 16.49 -9.85
C LEU A 137 -9.26 15.84 -8.70
N HIS A 138 -8.62 15.56 -7.57
CA HIS A 138 -9.30 14.96 -6.41
C HIS A 138 -10.41 15.87 -5.85
N LEU A 139 -10.19 17.18 -5.79
CA LEU A 139 -11.22 18.15 -5.38
C LEU A 139 -12.38 18.21 -6.37
N ALA A 140 -12.08 18.22 -7.68
CA ALA A 140 -13.09 18.20 -8.71
C ALA A 140 -13.94 16.93 -8.64
N ILE A 141 -13.33 15.75 -8.42
CA ILE A 141 -14.06 14.50 -8.19
C ILE A 141 -14.90 14.58 -6.92
N CYS A 142 -14.34 15.00 -5.78
CA CYS A 142 -15.05 15.06 -4.51
C CYS A 142 -16.29 15.94 -4.57
N THR A 143 -16.25 17.03 -5.31
CA THR A 143 -17.39 17.96 -5.43
C THR A 143 -18.38 17.56 -6.51
N SER A 144 -17.89 17.08 -7.68
CA SER A 144 -18.74 16.73 -8.82
C SER A 144 -19.56 15.46 -8.63
N ILE A 145 -19.09 14.52 -7.79
CA ILE A 145 -19.80 13.27 -7.52
C ILE A 145 -21.12 13.47 -6.77
N ILE A 146 -21.25 14.60 -6.03
CA ILE A 146 -22.45 14.90 -5.25
C ILE A 146 -23.63 15.18 -6.17
N ASN A 147 -24.74 14.46 -5.93
CA ASN A 147 -25.93 14.45 -6.76
C ASN A 147 -25.69 14.03 -8.22
N ALA A 148 -24.50 13.52 -8.55
CA ALA A 148 -24.21 13.02 -9.88
C ALA A 148 -24.99 11.77 -10.20
N LYS A 149 -25.34 11.63 -11.48
CA LYS A 149 -25.84 10.38 -12.06
C LYS A 149 -24.66 9.49 -12.40
N PHE A 150 -24.82 8.19 -12.27
CA PHE A 150 -23.79 7.21 -12.64
C PHE A 150 -24.16 6.45 -13.92
N PRO A 151 -23.20 6.03 -14.75
CA PRO A 151 -21.75 6.18 -14.56
C PRO A 151 -21.32 7.64 -14.46
N LEU A 152 -20.28 7.90 -13.63
CA LEU A 152 -19.82 9.25 -13.35
C LEU A 152 -19.21 9.89 -14.60
N GLU A 153 -19.62 11.12 -14.90
CA GLU A 153 -19.00 11.94 -15.95
C GLU A 153 -17.69 12.53 -15.45
N ASN A 154 -16.74 12.70 -16.36
CA ASN A 154 -15.45 13.29 -16.01
C ASN A 154 -15.61 14.74 -15.56
N SER A 155 -15.10 15.07 -14.38
CA SER A 155 -15.24 16.38 -13.76
C SER A 155 -14.51 17.52 -14.47
N LEU A 156 -13.54 17.20 -15.35
CA LEU A 156 -12.74 18.15 -16.11
C LEU A 156 -13.05 18.13 -17.61
N MET A 157 -13.75 17.11 -18.12
CA MET A 157 -14.00 16.90 -19.53
C MET A 157 -15.45 16.45 -19.76
N LEU A 158 -16.32 17.38 -20.10
CA LEU A 158 -17.74 17.13 -20.34
C LEU A 158 -17.96 16.11 -21.45
N GLY A 159 -18.93 15.22 -21.24
CA GLY A 159 -19.30 14.15 -22.18
C GLY A 159 -18.40 12.92 -22.13
N ALA A 160 -17.30 12.93 -21.39
CA ALA A 160 -16.44 11.77 -21.19
C ALA A 160 -16.81 11.05 -19.88
N THR A 161 -16.77 9.72 -19.89
CA THR A 161 -16.94 8.91 -18.66
C THR A 161 -15.70 9.05 -17.77
N MET A 162 -15.90 9.09 -16.45
CA MET A 162 -14.82 9.10 -15.47
C MET A 162 -14.08 7.75 -15.49
N ALA A 163 -12.89 7.75 -16.08
CA ALA A 163 -12.01 6.57 -16.12
C ALA A 163 -10.99 6.54 -14.97
N TYR A 164 -10.77 7.68 -14.30
CA TYR A 164 -9.87 7.76 -13.15
C TYR A 164 -10.49 7.06 -11.92
N PRO A 165 -9.69 6.32 -11.11
CA PRO A 165 -10.17 5.69 -9.88
C PRO A 165 -10.64 6.73 -8.86
N TYR A 166 -11.92 6.69 -8.48
CA TYR A 166 -12.59 7.73 -7.67
C TYR A 166 -13.15 7.25 -6.33
N LEU A 167 -13.10 5.94 -6.03
CA LEU A 167 -13.71 5.41 -4.80
C LEU A 167 -13.07 5.95 -3.51
N SER A 168 -11.78 6.28 -3.55
CA SER A 168 -11.10 6.91 -2.41
C SER A 168 -11.65 8.31 -2.13
N ASP A 169 -12.01 9.03 -3.19
CA ASP A 169 -12.58 10.37 -3.11
C ASP A 169 -14.04 10.34 -2.69
N SER A 170 -14.80 9.30 -3.06
CA SER A 170 -16.20 9.13 -2.66
C SER A 170 -16.40 9.15 -1.15
N VAL A 171 -15.40 8.74 -0.36
CA VAL A 171 -15.46 8.82 1.11
C VAL A 171 -15.44 10.28 1.58
N ALA A 172 -14.57 11.12 1.01
CA ALA A 172 -14.56 12.55 1.30
C ALA A 172 -15.85 13.22 0.82
N SER A 173 -16.36 12.82 -0.35
CA SER A 173 -17.66 13.28 -0.87
C SER A 173 -18.83 12.92 0.05
N THR A 174 -18.81 11.71 0.65
CA THR A 174 -19.79 11.30 1.66
C THR A 174 -19.77 12.23 2.87
N PHE A 175 -18.59 12.56 3.39
CA PHE A 175 -18.46 13.50 4.50
C PHE A 175 -18.92 14.91 4.12
N TYR A 176 -18.54 15.37 2.92
CA TYR A 176 -18.95 16.67 2.40
C TYR A 176 -20.46 16.75 2.18
N LEU A 177 -21.08 15.73 1.58
CA LEU A 177 -22.54 15.62 1.45
C LEU A 177 -23.24 15.67 2.82
N LEU A 178 -22.66 15.03 3.84
CA LEU A 178 -23.20 14.99 5.20
C LEU A 178 -22.84 16.23 6.05
N GLY A 179 -22.42 17.33 5.40
CA GLY A 179 -22.23 18.64 6.02
C GLY A 179 -20.88 18.87 6.69
N THR A 180 -19.85 18.06 6.39
CA THR A 180 -18.48 18.32 6.83
C THR A 180 -17.79 19.25 5.82
N PRO A 181 -17.09 20.32 6.25
CA PRO A 181 -16.30 21.16 5.33
C PRO A 181 -15.31 20.33 4.50
N LEU A 182 -15.14 20.68 3.23
CA LEU A 182 -14.37 19.89 2.26
C LEU A 182 -12.91 19.63 2.71
N ASN A 183 -12.23 20.66 3.22
CA ASN A 183 -10.87 20.51 3.75
C ASN A 183 -10.80 19.50 4.89
N THR A 184 -11.74 19.54 5.83
CA THR A 184 -11.85 18.60 6.94
C THR A 184 -12.21 17.20 6.45
N ALA A 185 -13.13 17.08 5.49
CA ALA A 185 -13.50 15.81 4.88
C ALA A 185 -12.29 15.14 4.20
N MET A 186 -11.50 15.92 3.46
CA MET A 186 -10.27 15.45 2.81
C MET A 186 -9.23 14.97 3.84
N ALA A 187 -8.92 15.82 4.83
CA ALA A 187 -7.89 15.53 5.84
C ALA A 187 -8.29 14.34 6.73
N LEU A 188 -9.54 14.28 7.21
CA LEU A 188 -10.02 13.23 8.09
C LEU A 188 -9.99 11.85 7.40
N THR A 189 -10.52 11.78 6.19
CA THR A 189 -10.59 10.52 5.42
C THR A 189 -9.20 10.08 4.97
N GLY A 190 -8.33 11.01 4.58
CA GLY A 190 -6.93 10.73 4.29
C GLY A 190 -6.19 10.16 5.51
N THR A 191 -6.34 10.80 6.67
CA THR A 191 -5.74 10.32 7.93
C THR A 191 -6.22 8.92 8.31
N LEU A 192 -7.52 8.65 8.19
CA LEU A 192 -8.07 7.31 8.45
C LEU A 192 -7.44 6.24 7.54
N MET A 193 -7.34 6.53 6.24
CA MET A 193 -6.71 5.62 5.27
C MET A 193 -5.23 5.41 5.58
N MET A 194 -4.49 6.45 6.00
CA MET A 194 -3.10 6.34 6.46
C MET A 194 -2.98 5.41 7.67
N LEU A 195 -3.82 5.60 8.70
CA LEU A 195 -3.83 4.76 9.90
C LEU A 195 -4.09 3.28 9.57
N LEU A 196 -5.04 3.00 8.69
CA LEU A 196 -5.34 1.63 8.25
C LEU A 196 -4.20 1.04 7.42
N THR A 197 -3.55 1.82 6.58
CA THR A 197 -2.37 1.39 5.80
C THR A 197 -1.21 1.04 6.73
N TYR A 198 -0.91 1.87 7.71
CA TYR A 198 0.13 1.62 8.71
C TYR A 198 -0.17 0.38 9.56
N ALA A 199 -1.40 0.29 10.09
CA ALA A 199 -1.82 -0.86 10.88
C ALA A 199 -1.74 -2.17 10.06
N GLY A 200 -2.18 -2.11 8.81
CA GLY A 200 -2.15 -3.26 7.90
C GLY A 200 -0.74 -3.74 7.61
N TYR A 201 0.17 -2.82 7.32
CA TYR A 201 1.57 -3.19 7.09
C TYR A 201 2.27 -3.65 8.37
N GLY A 202 2.01 -3.00 9.51
CA GLY A 202 2.53 -3.42 10.80
C GLY A 202 2.10 -4.85 11.18
N LEU A 203 0.83 -5.21 10.90
CA LEU A 203 0.31 -6.57 11.07
C LEU A 203 0.96 -7.55 10.10
N LEU A 204 1.15 -7.16 8.84
CA LEU A 204 1.81 -7.98 7.84
C LEU A 204 3.26 -8.25 8.24
N ALA A 205 3.99 -7.23 8.63
CA ALA A 205 5.37 -7.36 9.09
C ALA A 205 5.48 -8.26 10.35
N ASP A 206 4.56 -8.13 11.33
CA ASP A 206 4.54 -9.03 12.50
C ASP A 206 4.33 -10.51 12.12
N GLN A 207 3.57 -10.77 11.06
CA GLN A 207 3.26 -12.12 10.61
C GLN A 207 4.34 -12.73 9.71
N LEU A 208 5.10 -11.91 9.00
CA LEU A 208 6.13 -12.36 8.05
C LEU A 208 7.54 -12.30 8.63
N CYS A 209 7.84 -11.38 9.55
CA CYS A 209 9.13 -11.31 10.23
C CYS A 209 9.24 -12.39 11.30
N ARG A 210 10.42 -13.02 11.37
CA ARG A 210 10.70 -14.14 12.29
C ARG A 210 11.52 -13.71 13.50
N ARG A 211 12.44 -12.75 13.30
CA ARG A 211 13.35 -12.29 14.34
C ARG A 211 12.74 -11.14 15.15
N LYS A 212 13.01 -11.15 16.45
CA LYS A 212 12.61 -10.06 17.35
C LYS A 212 13.24 -8.75 16.87
N GLY A 213 12.41 -7.73 16.70
CA GLY A 213 12.82 -6.42 16.21
C GLY A 213 12.70 -6.22 14.70
N ALA A 214 12.75 -7.28 13.89
CA ALA A 214 12.68 -7.17 12.43
C ALA A 214 11.38 -6.50 11.93
N ARG A 215 10.24 -6.73 12.60
CA ARG A 215 8.98 -6.07 12.24
C ARG A 215 9.06 -4.54 12.35
N TRP A 216 9.74 -4.04 13.40
CA TRP A 216 9.94 -2.60 13.57
C TRP A 216 10.79 -2.03 12.47
N LEU A 217 11.90 -2.72 12.17
CA LEU A 217 12.80 -2.32 11.09
C LEU A 217 12.09 -2.32 9.74
N ALA A 218 11.34 -3.38 9.41
CA ALA A 218 10.58 -3.46 8.17
C ALA A 218 9.56 -2.31 8.05
N PHE A 219 8.83 -2.01 9.14
CA PHE A 219 7.85 -0.94 9.18
C PHE A 219 8.48 0.43 8.92
N PHE A 220 9.53 0.76 9.65
CA PHE A 220 10.19 2.06 9.49
C PHE A 220 10.96 2.18 8.18
N LEU A 221 11.57 1.09 7.67
CA LEU A 221 12.19 1.08 6.35
C LEU A 221 11.17 1.35 5.23
N LEU A 222 9.92 0.95 5.36
CA LEU A 222 8.91 1.28 4.36
C LEU A 222 8.50 2.76 4.40
N PHE A 223 8.19 3.26 5.59
CA PHE A 223 7.52 4.56 5.70
C PHE A 223 8.47 5.74 5.93
N LEU A 224 9.69 5.50 6.38
CA LEU A 224 10.66 6.57 6.63
C LEU A 224 11.84 6.58 5.64
N ASN A 225 12.01 5.54 4.80
CA ASN A 225 13.10 5.49 3.84
C ASN A 225 12.85 6.49 2.69
N GLY A 226 13.87 7.26 2.37
CA GLY A 226 13.91 8.19 1.22
C GLY A 226 15.08 7.90 0.26
N GLY A 227 15.77 6.77 0.42
CA GLY A 227 16.96 6.44 -0.34
C GLY A 227 18.20 7.21 0.12
N LEU A 228 19.21 7.32 -0.75
CA LEU A 228 20.43 8.06 -0.47
C LEU A 228 20.43 9.48 -1.07
N GLY A 229 19.28 9.97 -1.48
CA GLY A 229 19.12 11.29 -2.10
C GLY A 229 19.58 12.45 -1.20
N PHE A 230 19.49 12.28 0.13
CA PHE A 230 19.93 13.29 1.09
C PHE A 230 21.40 13.69 0.95
N PHE A 231 22.30 12.80 0.51
CA PHE A 231 23.69 13.15 0.25
C PHE A 231 23.81 14.25 -0.81
N PHE A 232 22.93 14.25 -1.80
CA PHE A 232 22.93 15.26 -2.84
C PHE A 232 22.30 16.59 -2.39
N THR A 233 21.44 16.56 -1.37
CA THR A 233 20.91 17.77 -0.74
C THR A 233 21.97 18.48 0.08
N LEU A 234 22.80 17.71 0.79
CA LEU A 234 23.85 18.25 1.66
C LEU A 234 25.13 18.61 0.89
N SER A 235 25.38 18.02 -0.28
CA SER A 235 26.48 18.42 -1.14
C SER A 235 26.22 19.81 -1.73
N GLY A 236 27.27 20.62 -1.91
CA GLY A 236 27.14 21.91 -2.59
C GLY A 236 26.54 21.73 -3.99
N ARG A 237 25.57 22.56 -4.35
CA ARG A 237 24.83 22.50 -5.62
C ARG A 237 24.90 23.81 -6.36
N VAL A 238 24.87 23.70 -7.68
CA VAL A 238 24.51 24.84 -8.55
C VAL A 238 23.04 24.64 -8.93
N GLU A 239 22.16 25.50 -8.44
CA GLU A 239 20.77 25.54 -8.83
C GLU A 239 20.48 26.96 -9.32
N ASP A 240 19.94 27.09 -10.52
CA ASP A 240 19.67 28.37 -11.18
C ASP A 240 20.91 29.32 -11.23
N GLY A 241 22.10 28.76 -11.40
CA GLY A 241 23.37 29.50 -11.42
C GLY A 241 23.91 29.93 -10.05
N VAL A 242 23.25 29.56 -8.95
CA VAL A 242 23.68 29.84 -7.59
C VAL A 242 24.33 28.61 -6.98
N THR A 243 25.58 28.74 -6.55
CA THR A 243 26.29 27.69 -5.82
C THR A 243 25.90 27.75 -4.35
N THR A 244 25.27 26.69 -3.83
CA THR A 244 24.98 26.55 -2.40
C THR A 244 26.04 25.69 -1.72
N THR A 245 26.37 26.02 -0.48
CA THR A 245 27.29 25.21 0.34
C THR A 245 26.51 24.18 1.15
N PHE A 246 27.23 23.18 1.69
CA PHE A 246 26.66 22.26 2.69
C PHE A 246 25.94 23.00 3.85
N TRP A 247 26.55 24.09 4.34
CA TRP A 247 25.99 24.86 5.47
C TRP A 247 24.73 25.62 5.07
N ASP A 248 24.66 26.17 3.85
CA ASP A 248 23.45 26.82 3.34
C ASP A 248 22.30 25.83 3.23
N ASN A 249 22.59 24.64 2.68
CA ASN A 249 21.59 23.59 2.53
C ASN A 249 21.11 23.08 3.90
N LEU A 250 22.00 22.85 4.85
CA LEU A 250 21.65 22.46 6.20
C LEU A 250 20.81 23.53 6.91
N ARG A 251 21.15 24.80 6.76
CA ARG A 251 20.39 25.92 7.31
C ARG A 251 18.97 25.95 6.74
N THR A 252 18.82 25.76 5.43
CA THR A 252 17.53 25.73 4.74
C THR A 252 16.68 24.57 5.23
N VAL A 253 17.27 23.37 5.41
CA VAL A 253 16.59 22.21 6.00
C VAL A 253 16.09 22.52 7.42
N MET A 254 16.95 23.14 8.25
CA MET A 254 16.59 23.52 9.64
C MET A 254 15.49 24.60 9.72
N GLN A 255 15.35 25.42 8.68
CA GLN A 255 14.27 26.39 8.56
C GLN A 255 12.95 25.75 8.10
N GLY A 256 12.94 24.47 7.78
CA GLY A 256 11.76 23.73 7.35
C GLY A 256 11.29 24.01 5.93
N TYR A 257 12.11 24.69 5.13
CA TYR A 257 11.77 25.01 3.73
C TYR A 257 12.93 24.61 2.81
N TYR A 258 12.82 23.46 2.15
CA TYR A 258 13.86 22.98 1.24
C TYR A 258 13.25 22.11 0.13
N LYS A 259 13.90 22.14 -1.02
CA LYS A 259 13.63 21.17 -2.08
C LYS A 259 14.36 19.88 -1.77
N THR A 260 13.62 18.79 -1.64
CA THR A 260 14.23 17.45 -1.57
C THR A 260 14.74 17.06 -2.96
N PRO A 261 15.89 16.39 -3.09
CA PRO A 261 16.36 15.90 -4.38
C PRO A 261 15.62 14.66 -4.86
N THR A 262 14.56 14.27 -4.17
CA THR A 262 13.71 13.16 -4.53
C THR A 262 12.92 13.47 -5.80
N ASN A 263 12.81 12.47 -6.68
CA ASN A 263 12.18 12.61 -7.98
C ASN A 263 12.73 13.78 -8.83
N GLN A 264 14.01 14.11 -8.66
CA GLN A 264 14.71 15.07 -9.50
C GLN A 264 15.62 14.32 -10.47
N PRO A 265 15.18 14.20 -11.74
CA PRO A 265 15.97 13.48 -12.73
C PRO A 265 17.31 14.17 -13.01
N ASP A 266 17.36 15.48 -12.99
CA ASP A 266 18.55 16.26 -13.30
C ASP A 266 18.96 17.09 -12.06
N PRO A 267 20.27 17.22 -11.83
CA PRO A 267 21.38 16.55 -12.51
C PRO A 267 21.69 15.14 -11.96
N ASN A 268 21.06 14.71 -10.86
CA ASN A 268 21.53 13.56 -10.06
C ASN A 268 20.81 12.24 -10.36
N ASN A 269 19.88 12.20 -11.30
CA ASN A 269 19.07 10.99 -11.63
C ASN A 269 18.46 10.32 -10.40
N LEU A 270 17.80 11.12 -9.54
CA LEU A 270 17.09 10.66 -8.36
C LEU A 270 15.60 10.48 -8.69
N ARG A 271 15.09 9.27 -8.42
CA ARG A 271 13.74 8.85 -8.77
C ARG A 271 13.00 8.18 -7.63
N TRP A 272 13.63 7.99 -6.51
CA TRP A 272 13.05 7.38 -5.32
C TRP A 272 12.85 8.43 -4.25
N SER A 273 11.68 8.42 -3.64
CA SER A 273 11.28 9.40 -2.64
C SER A 273 10.63 8.72 -1.43
N ASN A 274 10.37 9.47 -0.37
CA ASN A 274 9.63 8.95 0.76
C ASN A 274 8.17 8.68 0.37
N ILE A 275 7.71 7.45 0.55
CA ILE A 275 6.37 7.02 0.14
C ILE A 275 5.24 7.80 0.83
N VAL A 276 5.45 8.26 2.07
CA VAL A 276 4.42 8.98 2.83
C VAL A 276 4.17 10.35 2.22
N VAL A 277 5.23 11.15 2.08
CA VAL A 277 5.11 12.56 1.69
C VAL A 277 4.93 12.77 0.20
N ASP A 278 5.51 11.91 -0.64
CA ASP A 278 5.48 12.12 -2.10
C ASP A 278 4.43 11.26 -2.83
N LEU A 279 3.88 10.23 -2.18
CA LEU A 279 2.93 9.33 -2.82
C LEU A 279 1.62 9.17 -2.05
N LEU A 280 1.67 8.74 -0.77
CA LEU A 280 0.44 8.43 -0.04
C LEU A 280 -0.37 9.68 0.33
N ILE A 281 0.29 10.78 0.69
CA ILE A 281 -0.40 12.03 1.02
C ILE A 281 -0.96 12.71 -0.24
N PRO A 282 -0.18 12.89 -1.34
CA PRO A 282 -0.67 13.59 -2.52
C PRO A 282 -1.69 12.79 -3.31
N GLN A 283 -1.50 11.48 -3.43
CA GLN A 283 -2.26 10.62 -4.35
C GLN A 283 -3.31 9.80 -3.62
N ARG A 284 -4.52 10.34 -3.49
CA ARG A 284 -5.63 9.70 -2.78
C ARG A 284 -6.01 8.34 -3.37
N GLY A 285 -5.94 8.17 -4.69
CA GLY A 285 -6.16 6.88 -5.35
C GLY A 285 -5.17 5.82 -4.87
N LEU A 286 -3.88 6.16 -4.82
CA LEU A 286 -2.84 5.27 -4.29
C LEU A 286 -3.07 4.94 -2.81
N LEU A 287 -3.38 5.96 -1.99
CA LEU A 287 -3.64 5.79 -0.56
C LEU A 287 -4.83 4.84 -0.32
N GLY A 288 -5.96 5.05 -1.00
CA GLY A 288 -7.11 4.15 -0.92
C GLY A 288 -6.80 2.75 -1.43
N GLY A 289 -6.02 2.64 -2.53
CA GLY A 289 -5.52 1.38 -3.05
C GLY A 289 -4.66 0.63 -2.04
N TRP A 290 -3.74 1.28 -1.36
CA TRP A 290 -2.91 0.67 -0.30
C TRP A 290 -3.71 0.31 0.94
N THR A 291 -4.68 1.14 1.32
CA THR A 291 -5.60 0.86 2.43
C THR A 291 -6.34 -0.46 2.21
N MET A 292 -6.71 -0.78 0.97
CA MET A 292 -7.41 -2.04 0.62
C MET A 292 -6.45 -3.16 0.18
N LEU A 293 -5.26 -2.86 -0.31
CA LEU A 293 -4.22 -3.85 -0.59
C LEU A 293 -3.72 -4.53 0.69
N MET A 294 -3.50 -3.78 1.77
CA MET A 294 -2.98 -4.32 3.02
C MET A 294 -3.84 -5.43 3.64
N PRO A 295 -5.18 -5.31 3.76
CA PRO A 295 -6.01 -6.44 4.22
C PRO A 295 -5.97 -7.62 3.25
N CYS A 296 -5.89 -7.41 1.93
CA CYS A 296 -5.70 -8.49 0.96
C CYS A 296 -4.39 -9.25 1.21
N LEU A 297 -3.29 -8.54 1.42
CA LEU A 297 -1.99 -9.15 1.74
C LEU A 297 -2.02 -9.92 3.07
N ASN A 298 -2.71 -9.38 4.09
CA ASN A 298 -2.88 -10.04 5.40
C ASN A 298 -3.78 -11.30 5.33
N LEU A 299 -4.69 -11.38 4.38
CA LEU A 299 -5.49 -12.58 4.13
C LEU A 299 -4.72 -13.62 3.33
N LEU A 300 -3.92 -13.19 2.35
CA LEU A 300 -3.24 -14.05 1.38
C LEU A 300 -1.93 -14.64 1.92
N LEU A 301 -1.00 -13.79 2.36
CA LEU A 301 0.40 -14.18 2.57
C LEU A 301 0.66 -14.98 3.86
N PRO A 302 0.12 -14.63 5.04
CA PRO A 302 0.49 -15.32 6.28
C PRO A 302 0.16 -16.81 6.31
N PRO A 303 -1.00 -17.29 5.79
CA PRO A 303 -1.24 -18.73 5.70
C PRO A 303 -0.25 -19.43 4.77
N LEU A 304 0.06 -18.82 3.62
CA LEU A 304 1.07 -19.36 2.68
C LEU A 304 2.45 -19.42 3.32
N PHE A 305 2.84 -18.37 4.03
CA PHE A 305 4.12 -18.25 4.71
C PHE A 305 4.30 -19.31 5.80
N ARG A 306 3.22 -19.68 6.52
CA ARG A 306 3.22 -20.72 7.53
C ARG A 306 2.98 -22.12 6.97
N GLY A 307 2.63 -22.25 5.70
CA GLY A 307 2.23 -23.53 5.10
C GLY A 307 0.84 -24.00 5.56
N GLU A 308 0.01 -23.10 6.05
CA GLU A 308 -1.36 -23.38 6.51
C GLU A 308 -2.33 -23.39 5.31
N LYS A 309 -3.42 -24.13 5.47
CA LYS A 309 -4.53 -24.10 4.49
C LYS A 309 -5.32 -22.78 4.66
N HIS A 310 -5.69 -22.18 3.55
CA HIS A 310 -6.60 -21.03 3.57
C HIS A 310 -8.02 -21.49 3.95
N GLU A 311 -8.66 -20.71 4.81
CA GLU A 311 -10.10 -20.86 5.07
C GLU A 311 -10.89 -20.36 3.86
N THR A 312 -11.90 -21.13 3.42
CA THR A 312 -12.74 -20.75 2.26
C THR A 312 -13.38 -19.36 2.42
N ARG A 313 -13.86 -19.03 3.63
CA ARG A 313 -14.45 -17.71 3.91
C ARG A 313 -13.45 -16.56 3.80
N ALA A 314 -12.19 -16.81 4.19
CA ALA A 314 -11.12 -15.84 4.02
C ALA A 314 -10.76 -15.63 2.54
N LEU A 315 -10.81 -16.70 1.72
CA LEU A 315 -10.60 -16.59 0.27
C LEU A 315 -11.75 -15.84 -0.42
N VAL A 316 -12.98 -16.05 0.02
CA VAL A 316 -14.14 -15.29 -0.49
C VAL A 316 -14.00 -13.81 -0.16
N LEU A 317 -13.68 -13.47 1.09
CA LEU A 317 -13.44 -12.08 1.50
C LEU A 317 -12.28 -11.45 0.73
N LEU A 318 -11.17 -12.19 0.57
CA LEU A 318 -10.03 -11.76 -0.24
C LEU A 318 -10.47 -11.48 -1.70
N GLY A 319 -11.24 -12.39 -2.31
CA GLY A 319 -11.74 -12.22 -3.68
C GLY A 319 -12.64 -10.99 -3.83
N VAL A 320 -13.52 -10.73 -2.86
CA VAL A 320 -14.40 -9.54 -2.86
C VAL A 320 -13.59 -8.26 -2.72
N MET A 321 -12.67 -8.18 -1.76
CA MET A 321 -11.86 -6.99 -1.55
C MET A 321 -10.90 -6.74 -2.73
N ALA A 322 -10.26 -7.79 -3.25
CA ALA A 322 -9.40 -7.70 -4.42
C ALA A 322 -10.18 -7.27 -5.67
N GLY A 323 -11.38 -7.83 -5.86
CA GLY A 323 -12.25 -7.49 -6.99
C GLY A 323 -12.74 -6.04 -6.99
N GLY A 324 -12.75 -5.38 -5.83
CA GLY A 324 -13.11 -3.97 -5.72
C GLY A 324 -11.94 -2.98 -5.89
N LEU A 325 -10.71 -3.45 -6.11
CA LEU A 325 -9.53 -2.58 -6.21
C LEU A 325 -9.44 -1.72 -7.48
N PRO A 326 -9.88 -2.13 -8.69
CA PRO A 326 -9.62 -1.35 -9.91
C PRO A 326 -10.08 0.10 -9.83
N LEU A 327 -11.30 0.39 -9.36
CA LEU A 327 -11.82 1.76 -9.19
C LEU A 327 -11.28 2.48 -7.94
N LEU A 328 -10.50 1.79 -7.10
CA LEU A 328 -9.70 2.40 -6.05
C LEU A 328 -8.31 2.78 -6.55
N HIS A 329 -7.59 1.80 -7.13
CA HIS A 329 -6.24 2.00 -7.65
C HIS A 329 -5.80 0.80 -8.51
N THR A 330 -5.77 0.98 -9.81
CA THR A 330 -5.47 -0.07 -10.78
C THR A 330 -4.08 -0.70 -10.59
N HIS A 331 -3.06 0.08 -10.21
CA HIS A 331 -1.71 -0.46 -9.95
C HIS A 331 -1.66 -1.36 -8.71
N SER A 332 -2.43 -1.05 -7.65
CA SER A 332 -2.53 -1.95 -6.48
C SER A 332 -3.21 -3.27 -6.85
N TYR A 333 -4.22 -3.23 -7.73
CA TYR A 333 -4.84 -4.43 -8.26
C TYR A 333 -3.85 -5.24 -9.11
N LEU A 334 -3.15 -4.61 -10.05
CA LEU A 334 -2.13 -5.26 -10.88
C LEU A 334 -1.02 -5.90 -10.02
N ALA A 335 -0.51 -5.17 -9.02
CA ALA A 335 0.48 -5.69 -8.09
C ALA A 335 -0.03 -6.94 -7.34
N LEU A 336 -1.29 -6.93 -6.88
CA LEU A 336 -1.89 -8.09 -6.20
C LEU A 336 -2.06 -9.28 -7.16
N VAL A 337 -2.44 -9.05 -8.42
CA VAL A 337 -2.53 -10.08 -9.46
C VAL A 337 -1.17 -10.71 -9.73
N LEU A 338 -0.13 -9.89 -9.95
CA LEU A 338 1.23 -10.38 -10.22
C LEU A 338 1.82 -11.14 -9.02
N LEU A 339 1.62 -10.61 -7.80
CA LEU A 339 2.01 -11.29 -6.57
C LEU A 339 1.32 -12.67 -6.46
N SER A 340 0.01 -12.70 -6.71
CA SER A 340 -0.79 -13.92 -6.63
C SER A 340 -0.35 -14.93 -7.67
N LEU A 341 -0.08 -14.49 -8.90
CA LEU A 341 0.40 -15.36 -9.98
C LEU A 341 1.77 -15.97 -9.62
N GLY A 342 2.75 -15.17 -9.25
CA GLY A 342 4.09 -15.66 -8.89
C GLY A 342 4.06 -16.60 -7.68
N SER A 343 3.30 -16.26 -6.64
CA SER A 343 3.16 -17.10 -5.45
C SER A 343 2.39 -18.40 -5.75
N CYS A 344 1.35 -18.34 -6.59
CA CYS A 344 0.59 -19.50 -7.05
C CYS A 344 1.49 -20.48 -7.82
N LEU A 345 2.23 -19.97 -8.81
CA LEU A 345 3.17 -20.78 -9.59
C LEU A 345 4.20 -21.46 -8.68
N TYR A 346 4.78 -20.71 -7.76
CA TYR A 346 5.70 -21.29 -6.77
C TYR A 346 5.04 -22.40 -5.95
N CYS A 347 3.83 -22.17 -5.40
CA CYS A 347 3.12 -23.17 -4.58
C CYS A 347 2.77 -24.44 -5.37
N VAL A 348 2.36 -24.29 -6.63
CA VAL A 348 1.92 -25.41 -7.46
C VAL A 348 3.09 -26.28 -7.93
N PHE A 349 4.24 -25.66 -8.22
CA PHE A 349 5.35 -26.35 -8.89
C PHE A 349 6.55 -26.70 -7.99
N ARG A 350 6.63 -26.13 -6.77
CA ARG A 350 7.82 -26.24 -5.89
C ARG A 350 8.23 -27.67 -5.48
N ASP A 351 7.25 -28.56 -5.31
CA ASP A 351 7.51 -29.86 -4.63
C ASP A 351 7.64 -31.03 -5.63
N GLY A 352 7.61 -30.77 -6.93
CA GLY A 352 7.72 -31.83 -7.95
C GLY A 352 6.56 -32.84 -8.00
N ASP A 353 5.75 -32.93 -6.94
CA ASP A 353 4.59 -33.80 -6.85
C ASP A 353 3.47 -33.34 -7.81
N LYS A 354 3.24 -34.16 -8.86
CA LYS A 354 2.21 -33.88 -9.86
C LYS A 354 0.80 -34.14 -9.32
N ALA A 355 0.61 -35.12 -8.45
CA ALA A 355 -0.70 -35.53 -7.94
C ALA A 355 -1.34 -34.47 -7.04
N GLY A 356 -0.55 -33.78 -6.23
CA GLY A 356 -1.03 -32.71 -5.33
C GLY A 356 -1.23 -31.33 -5.98
N ARG A 357 -0.86 -31.15 -7.26
CA ARG A 357 -0.93 -29.83 -7.92
C ARG A 357 -2.31 -29.21 -7.91
N TRP A 358 -3.34 -29.99 -8.19
CA TRP A 358 -4.73 -29.51 -8.21
C TRP A 358 -5.19 -29.04 -6.84
N GLN A 359 -4.85 -29.76 -5.77
CA GLN A 359 -5.22 -29.37 -4.41
C GLN A 359 -4.55 -28.05 -3.99
N ARG A 360 -3.31 -27.81 -4.44
CA ARG A 360 -2.58 -26.55 -4.22
C ARG A 360 -3.11 -25.40 -5.06
N PHE A 361 -3.63 -25.68 -6.28
CA PHE A 361 -4.17 -24.68 -7.20
C PHE A 361 -5.60 -24.25 -6.87
N ARG A 362 -6.46 -25.17 -6.45
CA ARG A 362 -7.89 -24.91 -6.20
C ARG A 362 -8.21 -23.68 -5.32
N PRO A 363 -7.50 -23.39 -4.22
CA PRO A 363 -7.74 -22.18 -3.43
C PRO A 363 -7.53 -20.88 -4.21
N TRP A 364 -6.52 -20.87 -5.07
CA TRP A 364 -6.22 -19.73 -5.94
C TRP A 364 -7.32 -19.50 -6.97
N LEU A 365 -7.86 -20.58 -7.53
CA LEU A 365 -8.94 -20.50 -8.51
C LEU A 365 -10.21 -19.87 -7.89
N LEU A 366 -10.60 -20.26 -6.68
CA LEU A 366 -11.76 -19.69 -5.98
C LEU A 366 -11.58 -18.17 -5.78
N TYR A 367 -10.45 -17.78 -5.23
CA TYR A 367 -10.12 -16.38 -5.01
C TYR A 367 -10.10 -15.59 -6.32
N ALA A 368 -9.39 -16.10 -7.33
CA ALA A 368 -9.24 -15.43 -8.62
C ALA A 368 -10.56 -15.30 -9.39
N ALA A 369 -11.44 -16.32 -9.34
CA ALA A 369 -12.74 -16.28 -9.98
C ALA A 369 -13.63 -15.18 -9.40
N ILE A 370 -13.68 -15.04 -8.06
CA ILE A 370 -14.46 -13.98 -7.40
C ILE A 370 -13.86 -12.60 -7.73
N ALA A 371 -12.53 -12.47 -7.62
CA ALA A 371 -11.86 -11.22 -7.92
C ALA A 371 -12.07 -10.80 -9.38
N ALA A 372 -11.94 -11.73 -10.33
CA ALA A 372 -12.16 -11.46 -11.75
C ALA A 372 -13.61 -11.08 -12.05
N ALA A 373 -14.59 -11.80 -11.50
CA ALA A 373 -16.01 -11.50 -11.71
C ALA A 373 -16.38 -10.08 -11.29
N LEU A 374 -15.76 -9.55 -10.22
CA LEU A 374 -16.02 -8.20 -9.72
C LEU A 374 -15.15 -7.14 -10.40
N SER A 375 -13.91 -7.47 -10.78
CA SER A 375 -12.98 -6.50 -11.36
C SER A 375 -13.15 -6.31 -12.87
N LEU A 376 -13.52 -7.35 -13.62
CA LEU A 376 -13.65 -7.27 -15.09
C LEU A 376 -14.62 -6.17 -15.56
N PRO A 377 -15.83 -6.01 -14.98
CA PRO A 377 -16.69 -4.89 -15.36
C PRO A 377 -16.04 -3.53 -15.16
N GLN A 378 -15.29 -3.35 -14.06
CA GLN A 378 -14.60 -2.10 -13.76
C GLN A 378 -13.47 -1.82 -14.77
N LEU A 379 -12.68 -2.84 -15.09
CA LEU A 379 -11.60 -2.72 -16.06
C LEU A 379 -12.11 -2.45 -17.47
N LEU A 380 -13.13 -3.19 -17.93
CA LEU A 380 -13.66 -3.08 -19.29
C LEU A 380 -14.46 -1.79 -19.50
N CYS A 381 -15.28 -1.37 -18.52
CA CYS A 381 -16.16 -0.21 -18.67
C CYS A 381 -15.48 1.12 -18.32
N PHE A 382 -14.36 1.12 -17.59
CA PHE A 382 -13.71 2.35 -17.14
C PHE A 382 -12.22 2.38 -17.51
N THR A 383 -11.39 1.47 -16.99
CA THR A 383 -9.94 1.56 -17.14
C THR A 383 -9.48 1.39 -18.60
N PHE A 384 -9.98 0.36 -19.30
CA PHE A 384 -9.54 0.09 -20.67
C PHE A 384 -10.16 1.01 -21.71
N VAL A 385 -11.28 1.66 -21.44
CA VAL A 385 -11.82 2.70 -22.30
C VAL A 385 -10.80 3.83 -22.45
N GLN A 386 -10.22 4.29 -21.33
CA GLN A 386 -9.16 5.31 -21.35
C GLN A 386 -7.90 4.81 -22.06
N ALA A 387 -7.52 3.55 -21.86
CA ALA A 387 -6.32 2.96 -22.46
C ALA A 387 -6.38 2.87 -24.00
N THR A 388 -7.57 2.67 -24.57
CA THR A 388 -7.76 2.59 -26.04
C THR A 388 -7.70 3.94 -26.73
N GLU A 389 -7.97 5.03 -26.02
CA GLU A 389 -7.91 6.40 -26.55
C GLU A 389 -6.49 6.99 -26.54
N SER A 390 -5.57 6.39 -25.79
CA SER A 390 -4.19 6.87 -25.62
C SER A 390 -3.19 5.90 -26.25
N ASN A 391 -2.55 6.28 -27.35
CA ASN A 391 -1.53 5.49 -28.04
C ASN A 391 -0.27 5.18 -27.21
N HIS A 392 -0.16 5.72 -25.99
CA HIS A 392 1.03 5.60 -25.13
C HIS A 392 0.74 4.97 -23.77
N PHE A 393 -0.44 4.37 -23.56
CA PHE A 393 -0.84 3.81 -22.28
C PHE A 393 0.03 2.60 -21.84
N LEU A 394 0.41 1.75 -22.79
CA LEU A 394 1.34 0.63 -22.59
C LEU A 394 2.53 0.80 -23.51
N ARG A 395 3.74 0.82 -22.98
CA ARG A 395 4.95 0.82 -23.77
C ARG A 395 6.05 -0.01 -23.13
N PHE A 396 6.86 -0.64 -23.94
CA PHE A 396 8.05 -1.34 -23.49
C PHE A 396 9.23 -0.38 -23.39
N GLN A 397 9.81 -0.27 -22.19
CA GLN A 397 11.01 0.53 -21.96
C GLN A 397 11.76 -0.02 -20.75
N PHE A 398 12.87 -0.72 -21.02
CA PHE A 398 13.69 -1.28 -19.94
C PHE A 398 14.27 -0.22 -19.05
N ASN A 399 14.13 -0.43 -17.74
CA ASN A 399 14.67 0.45 -16.68
C ASN A 399 14.29 1.93 -16.90
N TRP A 400 13.03 2.16 -17.21
CA TRP A 400 12.45 3.45 -17.65
C TRP A 400 12.84 4.63 -16.74
N CYS A 401 12.98 4.42 -15.42
CA CYS A 401 13.43 5.44 -14.48
C CYS A 401 14.83 5.98 -14.78
N ASN A 402 15.74 5.10 -15.19
CA ASN A 402 17.15 5.34 -15.42
C ASN A 402 17.48 5.48 -16.93
N ASN A 403 16.52 5.11 -17.80
CA ASN A 403 16.65 5.15 -19.25
C ASN A 403 15.59 6.08 -19.85
N ARG A 404 15.66 7.36 -19.52
CA ARG A 404 14.68 8.35 -19.98
C ARG A 404 14.75 8.53 -21.49
N GLY A 405 13.57 8.46 -22.11
CA GLY A 405 13.47 8.59 -23.56
C GLY A 405 14.05 7.41 -24.35
N GLY A 406 14.48 6.33 -23.70
CA GLY A 406 15.00 5.14 -24.39
C GLY A 406 16.43 5.29 -24.92
N ASN A 407 17.16 6.33 -24.51
CA ASN A 407 18.50 6.67 -25.05
C ASN A 407 19.66 5.95 -24.33
N GLY A 408 19.37 5.01 -23.45
CA GLY A 408 20.35 4.28 -22.64
C GLY A 408 20.30 4.63 -21.15
N LEU A 409 21.02 3.84 -20.35
CA LEU A 409 21.05 4.01 -18.91
C LEU A 409 21.93 5.22 -18.53
N VAL A 410 21.38 6.12 -17.71
CA VAL A 410 22.11 7.28 -17.16
C VAL A 410 23.15 6.82 -16.13
N ASP A 411 22.74 5.92 -15.22
CA ASP A 411 23.62 5.29 -14.23
C ASP A 411 23.75 3.78 -14.52
N PRO A 412 24.84 3.12 -14.12
CA PRO A 412 24.91 1.67 -14.12
C PRO A 412 23.75 1.06 -13.32
N TYR A 413 23.10 0.02 -13.84
CA TYR A 413 21.83 -0.52 -13.33
C TYR A 413 21.78 -0.71 -11.80
N PHE A 414 22.71 -1.46 -11.23
CA PHE A 414 22.74 -1.69 -9.78
C PHE A 414 23.09 -0.43 -8.98
N PHE A 415 23.95 0.42 -9.51
CA PHE A 415 24.31 1.68 -8.86
C PHE A 415 23.10 2.62 -8.79
N PHE A 416 22.28 2.67 -9.84
CA PHE A 416 21.03 3.43 -9.83
C PHE A 416 20.13 3.02 -8.67
N TYR A 417 19.89 1.72 -8.47
CA TYR A 417 19.04 1.24 -7.37
C TYR A 417 19.68 1.45 -5.99
N ILE A 418 20.98 1.26 -5.85
CA ILE A 418 21.67 1.52 -4.58
C ILE A 418 21.57 3.00 -4.21
N LYS A 419 21.78 3.89 -5.18
CA LYS A 419 21.67 5.34 -4.99
C LYS A 419 20.23 5.76 -4.63
N ASN A 420 19.24 5.19 -5.30
CA ASN A 420 17.85 5.58 -5.16
C ASN A 420 17.16 4.91 -3.95
N VAL A 421 17.22 3.59 -3.82
CA VAL A 421 16.54 2.86 -2.74
C VAL A 421 17.40 2.74 -1.48
N GLY A 422 18.73 2.82 -1.64
CA GLY A 422 19.67 2.78 -0.54
C GLY A 422 20.04 1.37 -0.07
N PHE A 423 20.51 1.27 1.17
CA PHE A 423 20.92 0.01 1.79
C PHE A 423 19.83 -1.06 1.84
N PRO A 424 18.52 -0.73 1.96
CA PRO A 424 17.48 -1.75 1.88
C PRO A 424 17.52 -2.57 0.60
N TYR A 425 17.88 -1.97 -0.55
CA TYR A 425 18.03 -2.71 -1.80
C TYR A 425 19.13 -3.79 -1.71
N LEU A 426 20.30 -3.42 -1.16
CA LEU A 426 21.39 -4.38 -0.94
C LEU A 426 20.98 -5.50 0.00
N LEU A 427 20.27 -5.19 1.09
CA LEU A 427 19.76 -6.20 2.02
C LEU A 427 18.78 -7.16 1.35
N ILE A 428 17.91 -6.68 0.47
CA ILE A 428 16.99 -7.51 -0.30
C ILE A 428 17.79 -8.50 -1.16
N LEU A 429 18.77 -8.02 -1.92
CA LEU A 429 19.60 -8.88 -2.77
C LEU A 429 20.40 -9.90 -1.96
N LEU A 430 21.04 -9.49 -0.87
CA LEU A 430 21.82 -10.39 -0.02
C LEU A 430 20.93 -11.44 0.67
N ALA A 431 19.73 -11.06 1.11
CA ALA A 431 18.77 -12.00 1.70
C ALA A 431 18.28 -13.06 0.70
N LEU A 432 18.10 -12.67 -0.58
CA LEU A 432 17.73 -13.61 -1.67
C LEU A 432 18.85 -14.60 -1.99
N LEU A 433 20.11 -14.14 -1.94
CA LEU A 433 21.29 -14.96 -2.21
C LEU A 433 21.58 -15.93 -1.07
N LYS A 434 20.93 -15.78 0.08
CA LYS A 434 21.13 -16.68 1.24
C LYS A 434 20.78 -18.10 0.84
N ARG A 435 21.76 -19.01 1.01
CA ARG A 435 21.60 -20.42 0.71
C ARG A 435 20.99 -21.15 1.90
N LYS A 436 20.30 -22.26 1.62
CA LYS A 436 19.88 -23.19 2.67
C LYS A 436 21.12 -23.76 3.36
N PRO A 437 21.05 -24.04 4.68
CA PRO A 437 22.14 -24.77 5.36
C PRO A 437 22.41 -26.09 4.62
N ARG A 438 23.69 -26.43 4.45
CA ARG A 438 24.09 -27.69 3.81
C ARG A 438 23.82 -28.89 4.71
N GLU A 439 23.96 -28.70 6.03
CA GLU A 439 23.74 -29.73 7.03
C GLU A 439 22.41 -29.51 7.72
N LEU A 440 21.41 -30.34 7.39
CA LEU A 440 20.06 -30.26 7.99
C LEU A 440 20.03 -30.74 9.45
N GLU A 441 21.11 -31.39 9.92
CA GLU A 441 21.25 -31.93 11.30
C GLU A 441 21.72 -30.87 12.31
N ALA A 442 22.21 -29.72 11.84
CA ALA A 442 22.62 -28.64 12.76
C ALA A 442 21.41 -28.03 13.49
N PRO A 443 21.54 -27.71 14.79
CA PRO A 443 20.45 -27.07 15.55
C PRO A 443 19.92 -25.82 14.85
N GLY A 444 18.61 -25.79 14.57
CA GLY A 444 17.95 -24.65 13.87
C GLY A 444 18.03 -24.69 12.34
N ALA A 445 18.75 -25.61 11.71
CA ALA A 445 18.88 -25.70 10.26
C ALA A 445 17.54 -25.92 9.53
N ALA A 446 16.66 -26.74 10.11
CA ALA A 446 15.32 -26.99 9.59
C ALA A 446 14.45 -25.73 9.59
N GLU A 447 14.51 -24.92 10.65
CA GLU A 447 13.79 -23.65 10.75
C GLU A 447 14.35 -22.63 9.74
N GLU A 448 15.67 -22.58 9.57
CA GLU A 448 16.31 -21.69 8.62
C GLU A 448 15.99 -22.09 7.16
N ALA A 449 15.98 -23.39 6.85
CA ALA A 449 15.57 -23.89 5.55
C ALA A 449 14.09 -23.58 5.25
N ALA A 450 13.23 -23.67 6.27
CA ALA A 450 11.83 -23.27 6.17
C ALA A 450 11.71 -21.77 5.89
N ALA A 451 12.49 -20.92 6.59
CA ALA A 451 12.53 -19.46 6.35
C ALA A 451 12.91 -19.11 4.93
N VAL A 452 14.00 -19.67 4.42
CA VAL A 452 14.46 -19.43 3.05
C VAL A 452 13.37 -19.82 2.04
N ARG A 453 12.67 -20.94 2.26
CA ARG A 453 11.57 -21.38 1.40
C ARG A 453 10.39 -20.43 1.43
N GLN A 454 10.02 -19.96 2.61
CA GLN A 454 8.90 -19.04 2.81
C GLN A 454 9.17 -17.67 2.18
N TYR A 455 10.38 -17.14 2.36
CA TYR A 455 10.75 -15.87 1.71
C TYR A 455 10.83 -16.00 0.18
N ARG A 456 11.30 -17.13 -0.35
CA ARG A 456 11.28 -17.38 -1.79
C ARG A 456 9.86 -17.40 -2.37
N LEU A 457 8.88 -17.88 -1.64
CA LEU A 457 7.47 -17.84 -2.04
C LEU A 457 6.99 -16.40 -2.26
N ILE A 458 7.30 -15.50 -1.30
CA ILE A 458 6.92 -14.08 -1.42
C ILE A 458 7.76 -13.41 -2.51
N ALA A 459 9.07 -13.71 -2.56
CA ALA A 459 9.98 -13.16 -3.53
C ALA A 459 9.58 -13.50 -4.97
N CYS A 460 9.09 -14.71 -5.26
CA CYS A 460 8.61 -15.06 -6.60
C CYS A 460 7.51 -14.12 -7.10
N GLY A 461 6.54 -13.80 -6.24
CA GLY A 461 5.49 -12.83 -6.60
C GLY A 461 5.99 -11.38 -6.62
N ALA A 462 6.79 -10.98 -5.62
CA ALA A 462 7.33 -9.64 -5.54
C ALA A 462 8.26 -9.32 -6.71
N PHE A 463 9.14 -10.25 -7.12
CA PHE A 463 10.03 -10.05 -8.25
C PHE A 463 9.34 -10.19 -9.61
N LEU A 464 8.17 -10.82 -9.67
CA LEU A 464 7.33 -10.71 -10.86
C LEU A 464 6.79 -9.28 -11.02
N ILE A 465 6.38 -8.62 -9.92
CA ILE A 465 5.99 -7.20 -9.95
C ILE A 465 7.18 -6.35 -10.41
N TYR A 466 8.35 -6.54 -9.78
CA TYR A 466 9.57 -5.81 -10.12
C TYR A 466 9.93 -5.97 -11.60
N GLY A 467 10.00 -7.22 -12.09
CA GLY A 467 10.35 -7.48 -13.49
C GLY A 467 9.37 -6.87 -14.48
N ILE A 468 8.06 -6.99 -14.22
CA ILE A 468 7.05 -6.36 -15.09
C ILE A 468 7.18 -4.84 -15.05
N ALA A 469 7.37 -4.23 -13.87
CA ALA A 469 7.54 -2.78 -13.74
C ALA A 469 8.85 -2.27 -14.38
N GLU A 470 9.88 -3.09 -14.47
CA GLU A 470 11.15 -2.74 -15.14
C GLU A 470 11.05 -2.65 -16.66
N PHE A 471 10.17 -3.45 -17.26
CA PHE A 471 10.09 -3.56 -18.71
C PHE A 471 8.87 -2.86 -19.32
N ILE A 472 7.80 -2.68 -18.55
CA ILE A 472 6.51 -2.19 -19.06
C ILE A 472 6.08 -0.96 -18.28
N ILE A 473 5.82 0.13 -18.98
CA ILE A 473 5.17 1.32 -18.46
C ILE A 473 3.67 1.19 -18.71
N PHE A 474 2.86 1.41 -17.66
CA PHE A 474 1.41 1.22 -17.67
C PHE A 474 0.61 2.50 -17.77
N GLN A 475 1.27 3.65 -17.88
CA GLN A 475 0.60 4.96 -17.99
C GLN A 475 1.45 5.92 -18.84
N PRO A 476 0.85 6.98 -19.38
CA PRO A 476 1.59 8.02 -20.09
C PRO A 476 2.68 8.68 -19.23
N ASN A 477 2.39 8.92 -17.94
CA ASN A 477 3.39 9.37 -16.97
C ASN A 477 4.22 8.18 -16.45
N GLU A 478 5.44 8.08 -16.92
CA GLU A 478 6.35 6.99 -16.54
C GLU A 478 6.62 6.90 -15.04
N TYR A 479 6.62 8.04 -14.31
CA TYR A 479 6.85 8.08 -12.87
C TYR A 479 5.82 7.25 -12.07
N ASP A 480 4.61 7.13 -12.57
CA ASP A 480 3.54 6.38 -11.94
C ASP A 480 3.83 4.87 -11.82
N ASN A 481 4.75 4.34 -12.61
CA ASN A 481 5.22 2.96 -12.50
C ASN A 481 5.94 2.67 -11.17
N ASN A 482 6.47 3.70 -10.47
CA ASN A 482 7.00 3.58 -9.12
C ASN A 482 6.00 2.97 -8.14
N LYS A 483 4.70 3.16 -8.36
CA LYS A 483 3.63 2.58 -7.54
C LYS A 483 3.73 1.05 -7.43
N LEU A 484 4.17 0.39 -8.50
CA LEU A 484 4.44 -1.06 -8.51
C LEU A 484 5.73 -1.39 -7.76
N LEU A 485 6.80 -0.60 -7.96
CA LEU A 485 8.08 -0.81 -7.30
C LEU A 485 7.98 -0.63 -5.78
N TYR A 486 7.14 0.27 -5.28
CA TYR A 486 6.89 0.39 -3.84
C TYR A 486 6.16 -0.82 -3.25
N VAL A 487 5.26 -1.48 -4.01
CA VAL A 487 4.65 -2.74 -3.54
C VAL A 487 5.69 -3.86 -3.50
N TRP A 488 6.53 -3.99 -4.53
CA TRP A 488 7.68 -4.90 -4.49
C TRP A 488 8.57 -4.67 -3.27
N PHE A 489 8.90 -3.41 -3.00
CA PHE A 489 9.72 -3.01 -1.87
C PHE A 489 9.08 -3.42 -0.54
N ALA A 490 7.80 -3.07 -0.33
CA ALA A 490 7.04 -3.44 0.87
C ALA A 490 7.02 -4.96 1.13
N LEU A 491 6.87 -5.76 0.06
CA LEU A 491 6.85 -7.23 0.14
C LEU A 491 8.23 -7.83 0.48
N CYS A 492 9.31 -7.20 0.03
CA CYS A 492 10.67 -7.68 0.27
C CYS A 492 11.26 -7.23 1.62
N LEU A 493 10.75 -6.14 2.21
CA LEU A 493 11.29 -5.60 3.47
C LEU A 493 11.24 -6.53 4.67
N PRO A 494 10.21 -7.38 4.90
CA PRO A 494 10.25 -8.34 6.00
C PRO A 494 11.46 -9.29 5.94
N MET A 495 11.81 -9.75 4.74
CA MET A 495 12.99 -10.58 4.50
C MET A 495 14.29 -9.80 4.73
N ALA A 496 14.39 -8.60 4.20
CA ALA A 496 15.54 -7.73 4.36
C ALA A 496 15.78 -7.36 5.82
N ALA A 497 14.71 -7.03 6.56
CA ALA A 497 14.77 -6.70 7.97
C ALA A 497 15.20 -7.89 8.84
N ASP A 498 14.66 -9.09 8.57
CA ASP A 498 15.12 -10.32 9.24
C ASP A 498 16.60 -10.57 8.99
N TYR A 499 17.07 -10.37 7.76
CA TYR A 499 18.48 -10.54 7.41
C TYR A 499 19.36 -9.47 8.07
N ALA A 500 18.93 -8.23 8.14
CA ALA A 500 19.64 -7.17 8.85
C ALA A 500 19.79 -7.48 10.36
N VAL A 501 18.72 -7.96 11.00
CA VAL A 501 18.77 -8.40 12.41
C VAL A 501 19.69 -9.60 12.58
N GLU A 502 19.75 -10.52 11.63
CA GLU A 502 20.70 -11.62 11.63
C GLU A 502 22.16 -11.11 11.56
N ILE A 503 22.46 -10.21 10.64
CA ILE A 503 23.79 -9.58 10.56
C ILE A 503 24.13 -8.93 11.91
N TRP A 504 23.20 -8.15 12.49
CA TRP A 504 23.39 -7.55 13.80
C TRP A 504 23.71 -8.56 14.89
N GLN A 505 23.08 -9.73 14.88
CA GLN A 505 23.36 -10.79 15.83
C GLN A 505 24.74 -11.43 15.61
N ARG A 506 25.15 -11.62 14.35
CA ARG A 506 26.49 -12.14 13.99
C ARG A 506 27.63 -11.20 14.37
N LEU A 507 27.37 -9.90 14.35
CA LEU A 507 28.33 -8.88 14.78
C LEU A 507 28.44 -8.74 16.32
N LYS A 508 27.81 -9.64 17.08
CA LYS A 508 27.88 -9.69 18.55
C LYS A 508 29.33 -9.97 18.98
N GLY A 509 30.00 -9.01 19.54
CA GLY A 509 31.43 -9.10 19.92
C GLY A 509 32.32 -8.12 19.16
N LEU A 510 31.87 -7.58 18.04
CA LEU A 510 32.61 -6.53 17.34
C LEU A 510 32.48 -5.18 18.10
N ALA A 511 33.59 -4.58 18.48
CA ALA A 511 33.63 -3.36 19.27
C ALA A 511 32.85 -2.19 18.61
N GLY A 512 32.95 -2.02 17.29
CA GLY A 512 32.30 -0.95 16.53
C GLY A 512 30.85 -1.21 16.11
N ARG A 513 30.23 -2.34 16.48
CA ARG A 513 28.92 -2.75 15.92
C ARG A 513 27.80 -1.72 16.12
N ARG A 514 27.80 -0.98 17.25
CA ARG A 514 26.79 0.07 17.50
C ARG A 514 26.95 1.25 16.56
N VAL A 515 28.18 1.62 16.23
CA VAL A 515 28.48 2.68 15.26
C VAL A 515 28.01 2.25 13.87
N ILE A 516 28.34 1.02 13.45
CA ILE A 516 27.89 0.46 12.17
C ILE A 516 26.35 0.48 12.07
N ALA A 517 25.66 0.03 13.14
CA ALA A 517 24.21 0.06 13.16
C ALA A 517 23.65 1.49 13.14
N GLY A 518 24.27 2.42 13.86
CA GLY A 518 23.86 3.83 13.85
C GLY A 518 24.02 4.46 12.46
N LEU A 519 25.14 4.24 11.79
CA LEU A 519 25.38 4.70 10.41
C LEU A 519 24.40 4.07 9.41
N PHE A 520 24.16 2.76 9.54
CA PHE A 520 23.17 2.07 8.72
C PHE A 520 21.76 2.67 8.89
N LEU A 521 21.31 2.84 10.13
CA LEU A 521 19.99 3.43 10.41
C LEU A 521 19.91 4.88 9.94
N PHE A 522 20.95 5.66 10.14
CA PHE A 522 21.04 7.02 9.61
C PHE A 522 20.86 7.03 8.08
N CYS A 523 21.62 6.24 7.34
CA CYS A 523 21.50 6.15 5.89
C CYS A 523 20.16 5.54 5.39
N CYS A 524 19.42 4.85 6.25
CA CYS A 524 18.10 4.29 5.88
C CYS A 524 16.94 5.26 6.12
N PHE A 525 17.08 6.17 7.10
CA PHE A 525 15.95 6.96 7.59
C PHE A 525 16.12 8.47 7.41
N PHE A 526 17.29 8.94 7.02
CA PHE A 526 17.56 10.34 6.77
C PHE A 526 17.36 10.68 5.30
#